data_1bcb5103df368a5dfd46a15023681e33
#
_entry.id   1bcb5103df368a5dfd46a15023681e33
#
_cell.length_a   1.000
_cell.length_b   1.000
_cell.length_c   1.000
_cell.angle_alpha   90.00
_cell.angle_beta   90.00
_cell.angle_gamma   90.00
#
_symmetry.space_group_name_H-M   'P 1'
#
loop_
_entity.id
_entity.type
_entity.pdbx_description
1 polymer ?
#
loop_
_entity_poly.entity_id
_entity_poly.type
_entity_poly.pdbx_seq_one_letter_code
_entity_poly.pdbx_strand_id
1 'polypeptide(L)'
;MEKKGGKRARRRLLSTLVPFLAFVLGLAGCESGGHEVQLNNDLIRRTDKFFDVAHVTGNVFVTVGYEGRILRSEDNGQTWQEITPRPVNASLNQVTFVEDYGWAVGHNGAIVHSRDGGKTWTPQQSGTDKTIFSVSFADKLHGWACGDESTWLWTDNGGETWKTERIEVSQIGLSEETSLAVPDIIYYSVQFVDAQNGWMVGEYGNIRHTNDGGKTWDSQHDSLLDALSEKGGNKDVMTLGAFFRVRFTDKEHGVAVGAGGSVAVTDNGGKKWRWISREGEKADVPNLHLYNIIAPGQDGRLVATGTNGMVLVSTDSGADWQPAKVPGGVFTWINGIAFANDGKGVLVGGRGVILLSDDAGQSWRTLSGQKG
;
A
#
# COMPACT_ATOMS: atom_id res chain seq x y z
N MET A 1 69.14 -37.94 -32.03
CA MET A 1 70.08 -38.06 -30.89
C MET A 1 69.16 -38.15 -29.67
N GLU A 2 68.99 -39.32 -29.25
CA GLU A 2 69.52 -40.06 -28.09
C GLU A 2 68.95 -39.51 -26.77
N LYS A 3 68.13 -40.31 -26.17
CA LYS A 3 68.25 -41.36 -25.11
C LYS A 3 68.20 -40.73 -23.72
N LYS A 4 67.63 -41.23 -22.75
CA LYS A 4 67.25 -42.48 -22.08
C LYS A 4 66.46 -42.03 -20.81
N GLY A 5 65.46 -42.64 -20.24
CA GLY A 5 65.32 -44.04 -19.81
C GLY A 5 65.53 -44.15 -18.32
N GLY A 6 64.54 -44.57 -17.56
CA GLY A 6 64.72 -44.90 -16.16
C GLY A 6 63.40 -45.39 -15.47
N LYS A 7 63.33 -46.74 -15.40
CA LYS A 7 62.25 -47.54 -14.79
C LYS A 7 62.53 -47.82 -13.31
N ARG A 8 61.42 -48.23 -12.57
CA ARG A 8 61.31 -49.09 -11.39
C ARG A 8 61.27 -48.36 -10.03
N ALA A 9 60.57 -48.80 -9.07
CA ALA A 9 60.02 -50.12 -8.73
C ALA A 9 58.83 -50.02 -7.73
N ARG A 10 57.97 -51.03 -7.82
CA ARG A 10 56.93 -51.38 -6.84
C ARG A 10 57.53 -51.76 -5.48
N ARG A 11 56.85 -51.37 -4.40
CA ARG A 11 56.80 -52.25 -3.20
C ARG A 11 55.40 -52.21 -2.57
N ARG A 12 54.77 -53.39 -2.62
CA ARG A 12 53.63 -53.78 -1.77
C ARG A 12 54.17 -54.06 -0.38
N LEU A 13 53.40 -53.68 0.66
CA LEU A 13 53.35 -54.42 1.92
C LEU A 13 51.94 -54.43 2.45
N LEU A 14 51.51 -55.62 2.78
CA LEU A 14 50.25 -56.02 3.35
C LEU A 14 50.22 -55.81 4.88
N SER A 15 48.99 -55.96 5.41
CA SER A 15 48.58 -56.31 6.78
C SER A 15 48.47 -55.14 7.74
N THR A 16 47.43 -54.99 8.55
CA THR A 16 46.60 -55.95 9.26
C THR A 16 45.30 -55.30 9.71
N LEU A 17 44.19 -56.03 9.62
CA LEU A 17 42.92 -55.77 10.22
C LEU A 17 42.98 -55.87 11.74
N VAL A 18 42.40 -54.88 12.47
CA VAL A 18 41.93 -55.02 13.86
C VAL A 18 40.50 -54.45 13.90
N PRO A 19 39.49 -55.21 14.31
CA PRO A 19 38.16 -54.67 14.47
C PRO A 19 38.02 -54.03 15.88
N PHE A 20 37.72 -52.74 15.91
CA PHE A 20 37.25 -52.12 17.14
C PHE A 20 35.72 -52.13 17.17
N LEU A 21 35.18 -52.95 18.04
CA LEU A 21 33.78 -53.01 18.42
C LEU A 21 33.52 -51.80 19.31
N ALA A 22 32.81 -50.78 18.76
CA ALA A 22 32.34 -49.66 19.55
C ALA A 22 30.83 -49.80 19.78
N PHE A 23 30.51 -49.92 21.02
CA PHE A 23 29.18 -49.94 21.64
C PHE A 23 28.39 -48.70 21.22
N VAL A 24 27.30 -48.88 20.48
CA VAL A 24 26.32 -47.80 20.23
C VAL A 24 25.35 -47.80 21.42
N LEU A 25 25.53 -46.91 22.35
CA LEU A 25 24.50 -46.51 23.31
C LEU A 25 23.57 -45.56 22.59
N GLY A 26 22.37 -46.04 22.31
CA GLY A 26 21.26 -45.21 21.79
C GLY A 26 20.81 -44.23 22.85
N LEU A 27 21.11 -42.95 22.64
CA LEU A 27 20.39 -41.84 23.23
C LEU A 27 19.33 -41.44 22.20
N ALA A 28 18.08 -41.84 22.44
CA ALA A 28 16.92 -41.27 21.78
C ALA A 28 16.83 -39.80 22.26
N GLY A 29 17.49 -38.88 21.54
CA GLY A 29 17.24 -37.48 21.64
C GLY A 29 15.94 -37.16 20.90
N CYS A 30 14.94 -36.68 21.63
CA CYS A 30 13.80 -35.99 21.05
C CYS A 30 14.35 -34.83 20.17
N GLU A 31 14.31 -35.01 18.86
CA GLU A 31 14.36 -33.87 17.93
C GLU A 31 13.04 -33.11 18.11
N SER A 32 13.07 -32.13 19.00
CA SER A 32 12.14 -30.99 18.89
C SER A 32 12.53 -30.29 17.59
N GLY A 33 11.73 -30.51 16.54
CA GLY A 33 11.82 -29.76 15.30
C GLY A 33 11.48 -28.31 15.57
N GLY A 34 12.41 -27.57 16.18
CA GLY A 34 12.43 -26.13 16.14
C GLY A 34 12.79 -25.76 14.70
N HIS A 35 11.81 -25.35 13.91
CA HIS A 35 12.08 -24.55 12.73
C HIS A 35 12.83 -23.33 13.25
N GLU A 36 14.13 -23.31 13.08
CA GLU A 36 14.94 -22.09 13.19
C GLU A 36 14.37 -21.14 12.12
N VAL A 37 13.58 -20.18 12.56
CA VAL A 37 13.10 -19.10 11.71
C VAL A 37 14.36 -18.32 11.32
N GLN A 38 14.94 -18.62 10.17
CA GLN A 38 15.97 -17.80 9.58
C GLN A 38 15.36 -16.42 9.36
N LEU A 39 15.77 -15.45 10.19
CA LEU A 39 15.46 -14.05 10.00
C LEU A 39 16.04 -13.63 8.65
N ASN A 40 15.19 -13.58 7.63
CA ASN A 40 15.61 -13.46 6.24
C ASN A 40 15.79 -11.97 5.89
N ASN A 41 16.75 -11.30 6.55
CA ASN A 41 17.11 -9.91 6.28
C ASN A 41 17.70 -9.70 4.88
N ASP A 42 18.10 -10.78 4.19
CA ASP A 42 18.61 -10.73 2.82
C ASP A 42 17.48 -10.64 1.77
N LEU A 43 16.24 -10.90 2.14
CA LEU A 43 15.08 -10.83 1.24
C LEU A 43 14.77 -9.38 0.83
N ILE A 44 14.93 -8.41 1.74
CA ILE A 44 14.58 -7.01 1.53
C ILE A 44 15.85 -6.20 1.22
N ARG A 45 15.90 -5.62 0.03
CA ARG A 45 17.06 -4.90 -0.49
C ARG A 45 16.77 -3.40 -0.61
N ARG A 46 17.81 -2.57 -0.58
CA ARG A 46 17.71 -1.12 -0.83
C ARG A 46 17.17 -0.74 -2.22
N THR A 47 17.16 -1.67 -3.17
CA THR A 47 16.57 -1.49 -4.49
C THR A 47 15.06 -1.71 -4.50
N ASP A 48 14.52 -2.33 -3.45
CA ASP A 48 13.11 -2.67 -3.38
C ASP A 48 12.24 -1.42 -3.18
N LYS A 49 11.04 -1.51 -3.72
CA LYS A 49 10.02 -0.47 -3.63
C LYS A 49 8.70 -1.15 -3.30
N PHE A 50 8.18 -0.87 -2.10
CA PHE A 50 6.88 -1.35 -1.68
C PHE A 50 5.90 -0.20 -1.72
N PHE A 51 4.81 -0.36 -2.45
CA PHE A 51 3.86 0.72 -2.68
C PHE A 51 2.69 0.70 -1.70
N ASP A 52 2.30 -0.47 -1.22
CA ASP A 52 1.24 -0.56 -0.22
C ASP A 52 1.40 -1.79 0.68
N VAL A 53 0.73 -1.77 1.81
CA VAL A 53 0.64 -2.87 2.77
C VAL A 53 -0.78 -2.94 3.32
N ALA A 54 -1.29 -4.15 3.51
CA ALA A 54 -2.59 -4.41 4.12
C ALA A 54 -2.47 -5.37 5.30
N HIS A 55 -3.25 -5.14 6.34
CA HIS A 55 -3.51 -6.12 7.38
C HIS A 55 -4.57 -7.11 6.89
N VAL A 56 -4.35 -8.40 7.09
CA VAL A 56 -5.27 -9.46 6.70
C VAL A 56 -6.12 -9.89 7.90
N THR A 57 -5.48 -10.54 8.87
CA THR A 57 -6.11 -11.00 10.11
C THR A 57 -5.04 -11.31 11.15
N GLY A 58 -5.35 -11.17 12.44
CA GLY A 58 -4.41 -11.45 13.52
C GLY A 58 -3.06 -10.74 13.33
N ASN A 59 -1.99 -11.51 13.16
CA ASN A 59 -0.63 -11.01 12.98
C ASN A 59 -0.19 -10.95 11.49
N VAL A 60 -1.11 -11.16 10.55
CA VAL A 60 -0.79 -11.32 9.13
C VAL A 60 -0.86 -9.99 8.39
N PHE A 61 0.23 -9.66 7.69
CA PHE A 61 0.35 -8.52 6.80
C PHE A 61 0.81 -8.97 5.41
N VAL A 62 0.35 -8.26 4.39
CA VAL A 62 0.79 -8.45 3.00
C VAL A 62 1.22 -7.11 2.42
N THR A 63 2.39 -7.05 1.81
CA THR A 63 2.87 -5.87 1.08
C THR A 63 3.08 -6.19 -0.39
N VAL A 64 2.84 -5.19 -1.23
CA VAL A 64 2.99 -5.26 -2.68
C VAL A 64 3.91 -4.17 -3.20
N GLY A 65 4.53 -4.41 -4.36
CA GLY A 65 5.50 -3.46 -4.86
C GLY A 65 5.92 -3.65 -6.32
N TYR A 66 7.14 -3.20 -6.59
CA TYR A 66 7.73 -3.17 -7.92
C TYR A 66 7.88 -4.56 -8.52
N GLU A 67 7.66 -4.68 -9.86
CA GLU A 67 7.77 -5.94 -10.61
C GLU A 67 6.88 -7.08 -10.08
N GLY A 68 5.68 -6.78 -9.60
CA GLY A 68 4.73 -7.78 -9.12
C GLY A 68 5.14 -8.47 -7.82
N ARG A 69 6.07 -7.88 -7.07
CA ARG A 69 6.57 -8.43 -5.82
C ARG A 69 5.50 -8.38 -4.75
N ILE A 70 5.26 -9.50 -4.11
CA ILE A 70 4.34 -9.66 -2.98
C ILE A 70 5.12 -10.33 -1.85
N LEU A 71 5.11 -9.69 -0.67
CA LEU A 71 5.64 -10.32 0.54
C LEU A 71 4.50 -10.50 1.55
N ARG A 72 4.57 -11.58 2.32
CA ARG A 72 3.62 -11.91 3.37
C ARG A 72 4.35 -12.14 4.69
N SER A 73 3.82 -11.58 5.77
CA SER A 73 4.28 -11.75 7.15
C SER A 73 3.19 -12.41 7.99
N GLU A 74 3.58 -13.23 8.96
CA GLU A 74 2.69 -13.88 9.94
C GLU A 74 2.98 -13.46 11.39
N ASP A 75 3.85 -12.45 11.59
CA ASP A 75 4.38 -12.04 12.89
C ASP A 75 4.41 -10.52 13.09
N ASN A 76 3.39 -9.82 12.61
CA ASN A 76 3.27 -8.35 12.66
C ASN A 76 4.40 -7.63 11.91
N GLY A 77 4.84 -8.17 10.77
CA GLY A 77 5.83 -7.56 9.91
C GLY A 77 7.29 -7.78 10.36
N GLN A 78 7.55 -8.60 11.38
CA GLN A 78 8.93 -8.84 11.86
C GLN A 78 9.72 -9.69 10.88
N THR A 79 9.09 -10.69 10.26
CA THR A 79 9.67 -11.49 9.19
C THR A 79 8.74 -11.55 7.98
N TRP A 80 9.33 -11.72 6.80
CA TRP A 80 8.61 -11.70 5.53
C TRP A 80 9.01 -12.87 4.65
N GLN A 81 8.04 -13.39 3.90
CA GLN A 81 8.24 -14.41 2.86
C GLN A 81 7.77 -13.86 1.52
N GLU A 82 8.56 -14.06 0.46
CA GLU A 82 8.16 -13.70 -0.90
C GLU A 82 7.22 -14.76 -1.47
N ILE A 83 6.12 -14.32 -2.06
CA ILE A 83 5.19 -15.17 -2.79
C ILE A 83 5.82 -15.49 -4.16
N THR A 84 6.07 -16.78 -4.39
CA THR A 84 6.69 -17.28 -5.62
C THR A 84 5.94 -18.49 -6.17
N PRO A 85 5.75 -18.59 -7.51
CA PRO A 85 6.12 -17.59 -8.51
C PRO A 85 5.30 -16.31 -8.38
N ARG A 86 5.84 -15.16 -8.84
CA ARG A 86 5.10 -13.89 -8.88
C ARG A 86 3.90 -14.06 -9.82
N PRO A 87 2.71 -13.61 -9.41
CA PRO A 87 1.50 -13.78 -10.23
C PRO A 87 1.51 -12.93 -11.51
N VAL A 88 2.21 -11.78 -11.46
CA VAL A 88 2.39 -10.83 -12.58
C VAL A 88 3.79 -10.21 -12.50
N ASN A 89 4.27 -9.63 -13.62
CA ASN A 89 5.50 -8.86 -13.67
C ASN A 89 5.26 -7.34 -13.56
N ALA A 90 4.01 -6.90 -13.63
CA ALA A 90 3.65 -5.50 -13.49
C ALA A 90 3.74 -5.06 -12.02
N SER A 91 4.15 -3.83 -11.77
CA SER A 91 4.16 -3.25 -10.42
C SER A 91 2.74 -3.19 -9.86
N LEU A 92 2.59 -3.53 -8.59
CA LEU A 92 1.33 -3.50 -7.86
C LEU A 92 1.31 -2.27 -6.93
N ASN A 93 0.33 -1.39 -7.13
CA ASN A 93 0.25 -0.09 -6.48
C ASN A 93 -0.49 -0.12 -5.14
N GLN A 94 -1.52 -0.94 -5.04
CA GLN A 94 -2.32 -1.05 -3.83
C GLN A 94 -2.79 -2.50 -3.59
N VAL A 95 -2.97 -2.84 -2.31
CA VAL A 95 -3.53 -4.11 -1.86
C VAL A 95 -4.61 -3.88 -0.81
N THR A 96 -5.70 -4.65 -0.89
CA THR A 96 -6.79 -4.62 0.10
C THR A 96 -7.26 -6.03 0.42
N PHE A 97 -7.84 -6.20 1.61
CA PHE A 97 -8.41 -7.46 2.05
C PHE A 97 -9.80 -7.27 2.65
N VAL A 98 -10.66 -8.26 2.41
CA VAL A 98 -11.90 -8.50 3.14
C VAL A 98 -11.83 -9.92 3.67
N GLU A 99 -11.59 -10.06 4.97
CA GLU A 99 -11.24 -11.33 5.60
C GLU A 99 -10.02 -11.98 4.90
N ASP A 100 -10.11 -13.23 4.43
CA ASP A 100 -9.04 -13.96 3.72
C ASP A 100 -9.00 -13.65 2.20
N TYR A 101 -9.93 -12.85 1.69
CA TYR A 101 -9.98 -12.45 0.27
C TYR A 101 -9.18 -11.17 0.05
N GLY A 102 -8.17 -11.23 -0.82
CA GLY A 102 -7.30 -10.12 -1.12
C GLY A 102 -7.28 -9.77 -2.60
N TRP A 103 -7.19 -8.47 -2.90
CA TRP A 103 -6.99 -7.96 -4.27
C TRP A 103 -5.84 -6.98 -4.27
N ALA A 104 -4.99 -7.09 -5.29
CA ALA A 104 -3.97 -6.08 -5.54
C ALA A 104 -4.02 -5.63 -7.00
N VAL A 105 -3.83 -4.32 -7.20
CA VAL A 105 -3.95 -3.67 -8.51
C VAL A 105 -2.70 -2.89 -8.86
N GLY A 106 -2.47 -2.65 -10.16
CA GLY A 106 -1.26 -1.97 -10.56
C GLY A 106 -1.16 -1.56 -12.02
N HIS A 107 0.06 -1.49 -12.49
CA HIS A 107 0.40 -1.07 -13.85
C HIS A 107 -0.13 -2.04 -14.90
N ASN A 108 -0.37 -1.53 -16.11
CA ASN A 108 -0.84 -2.31 -17.26
C ASN A 108 -2.15 -3.06 -16.98
N GLY A 109 -3.05 -2.46 -16.22
CA GLY A 109 -4.32 -3.06 -15.84
C GLY A 109 -4.21 -4.29 -14.96
N ALA A 110 -3.07 -4.52 -14.31
CA ALA A 110 -2.87 -5.69 -13.47
C ALA A 110 -3.86 -5.71 -12.31
N ILE A 111 -4.54 -6.85 -12.16
CA ILE A 111 -5.32 -7.22 -10.97
C ILE A 111 -4.93 -8.65 -10.60
N VAL A 112 -4.63 -8.88 -9.34
CA VAL A 112 -4.38 -10.23 -8.79
C VAL A 112 -5.25 -10.44 -7.56
N HIS A 113 -5.73 -11.67 -7.38
CA HIS A 113 -6.69 -12.05 -6.34
C HIS A 113 -6.18 -13.23 -5.52
N SER A 114 -6.37 -13.18 -4.21
CA SER A 114 -6.11 -14.24 -3.25
C SER A 114 -7.40 -14.64 -2.52
N ARG A 115 -7.54 -15.92 -2.18
CA ARG A 115 -8.67 -16.48 -1.40
C ARG A 115 -8.23 -17.16 -0.11
N ASP A 116 -6.95 -17.02 0.25
CA ASP A 116 -6.30 -17.78 1.32
C ASP A 116 -5.41 -16.91 2.23
N GLY A 117 -5.80 -15.66 2.40
CA GLY A 117 -5.07 -14.70 3.24
C GLY A 117 -3.72 -14.28 2.65
N GLY A 118 -3.63 -14.23 1.33
CA GLY A 118 -2.43 -13.78 0.61
C GLY A 118 -1.33 -14.83 0.46
N LYS A 119 -1.62 -16.13 0.69
CA LYS A 119 -0.65 -17.21 0.48
C LYS A 119 -0.45 -17.53 -0.99
N THR A 120 -1.54 -17.50 -1.77
CA THR A 120 -1.51 -17.67 -3.22
C THR A 120 -2.28 -16.56 -3.93
N TRP A 121 -1.86 -16.24 -5.15
CA TRP A 121 -2.44 -15.16 -5.95
C TRP A 121 -2.63 -15.59 -7.39
N THR A 122 -3.77 -15.23 -7.97
CA THR A 122 -4.13 -15.51 -9.36
C THR A 122 -4.46 -14.22 -10.09
N PRO A 123 -3.98 -14.03 -11.34
CA PRO A 123 -4.36 -12.87 -12.15
C PRO A 123 -5.84 -12.86 -12.50
N GLN A 124 -6.42 -11.66 -12.54
CA GLN A 124 -7.77 -11.39 -13.07
C GLN A 124 -7.68 -10.50 -14.29
N GLN A 125 -8.70 -10.56 -15.19
CA GLN A 125 -8.77 -9.73 -16.38
C GLN A 125 -9.51 -8.42 -16.07
N SER A 126 -8.80 -7.31 -16.09
CA SER A 126 -9.37 -5.98 -15.81
C SER A 126 -10.17 -5.40 -17.00
N GLY A 127 -9.85 -5.82 -18.23
CA GLY A 127 -10.39 -5.23 -19.45
C GLY A 127 -9.74 -3.90 -19.87
N THR A 128 -8.64 -3.49 -19.25
CA THR A 128 -7.87 -2.28 -19.56
C THR A 128 -6.36 -2.54 -19.52
N ASP A 129 -5.60 -1.70 -20.21
CA ASP A 129 -4.12 -1.62 -20.12
C ASP A 129 -3.66 -0.41 -19.29
N LYS A 130 -4.59 0.40 -18.76
CA LYS A 130 -4.29 1.58 -17.98
C LYS A 130 -3.80 1.21 -16.60
N THR A 131 -2.99 2.08 -16.00
CA THR A 131 -2.54 1.90 -14.60
C THR A 131 -3.73 2.05 -13.67
N ILE A 132 -3.94 1.04 -12.82
CA ILE A 132 -4.93 1.07 -11.74
C ILE A 132 -4.18 1.48 -10.46
N PHE A 133 -4.61 2.59 -9.83
CA PHE A 133 -3.93 3.10 -8.63
C PHE A 133 -4.58 2.63 -7.34
N SER A 134 -5.88 2.41 -7.35
CA SER A 134 -6.61 2.10 -6.12
C SER A 134 -7.71 1.08 -6.34
N VAL A 135 -7.95 0.25 -5.32
CA VAL A 135 -9.02 -0.75 -5.26
C VAL A 135 -9.67 -0.76 -3.89
N SER A 136 -10.99 -0.88 -3.86
CA SER A 136 -11.80 -0.95 -2.64
C SER A 136 -12.84 -2.04 -2.78
N PHE A 137 -13.01 -2.85 -1.74
CA PHE A 137 -14.06 -3.86 -1.65
C PHE A 137 -14.91 -3.60 -0.41
N ALA A 138 -16.22 -3.57 -0.55
CA ALA A 138 -17.16 -3.46 0.56
C ALA A 138 -17.45 -4.83 1.20
N ASP A 139 -17.37 -5.88 0.40
CA ASP A 139 -17.50 -7.29 0.78
C ASP A 139 -16.72 -8.16 -0.22
N LYS A 140 -16.86 -9.48 -0.14
CA LYS A 140 -16.15 -10.42 -1.02
C LYS A 140 -16.58 -10.37 -2.49
N LEU A 141 -17.70 -9.75 -2.81
CA LEU A 141 -18.29 -9.72 -4.14
C LEU A 141 -18.22 -8.36 -4.79
N HIS A 142 -18.48 -7.28 -4.03
CA HIS A 142 -18.61 -5.93 -4.56
C HIS A 142 -17.30 -5.16 -4.41
N GLY A 143 -16.70 -4.84 -5.53
CA GLY A 143 -15.42 -4.16 -5.62
C GLY A 143 -15.36 -3.09 -6.70
N TRP A 144 -14.51 -2.08 -6.48
CA TRP A 144 -14.30 -0.93 -7.34
C TRP A 144 -12.82 -0.60 -7.42
N ALA A 145 -12.42 -0.09 -8.59
CA ALA A 145 -11.04 0.36 -8.79
C ALA A 145 -11.00 1.60 -9.66
N CYS A 146 -9.99 2.43 -9.50
CA CYS A 146 -9.79 3.64 -10.30
C CYS A 146 -8.33 3.80 -10.71
N GLY A 147 -8.10 4.61 -11.75
CA GLY A 147 -6.77 4.73 -12.28
C GLY A 147 -6.56 5.89 -13.25
N ASP A 148 -5.61 5.68 -14.13
CA ASP A 148 -5.17 6.61 -15.16
C ASP A 148 -6.26 6.82 -16.23
N GLU A 149 -6.21 7.97 -16.92
CA GLU A 149 -7.13 8.34 -17.99
C GLU A 149 -8.62 8.18 -17.59
N SER A 150 -8.99 8.62 -16.38
CA SER A 150 -10.35 8.53 -15.84
C SER A 150 -10.92 7.11 -15.79
N THR A 151 -10.04 6.10 -15.76
CA THR A 151 -10.43 4.70 -15.75
C THR A 151 -11.17 4.35 -14.46
N TRP A 152 -12.32 3.70 -14.63
CA TRP A 152 -13.20 3.25 -13.59
C TRP A 152 -13.56 1.78 -13.81
N LEU A 153 -13.43 0.96 -12.79
CA LEU A 153 -13.74 -0.46 -12.83
C LEU A 153 -14.65 -0.84 -11.67
N TRP A 154 -15.53 -1.81 -11.90
CA TRP A 154 -16.34 -2.40 -10.85
C TRP A 154 -16.66 -3.87 -11.12
N THR A 155 -16.94 -4.60 -10.04
CA THR A 155 -17.29 -6.01 -10.03
C THR A 155 -18.39 -6.29 -9.02
N ASP A 156 -19.24 -7.25 -9.30
CA ASP A 156 -20.28 -7.78 -8.41
C ASP A 156 -20.11 -9.28 -8.09
N ASN A 157 -18.94 -9.84 -8.44
CA ASN A 157 -18.63 -11.27 -8.29
C ASN A 157 -17.18 -11.52 -7.83
N GLY A 158 -16.60 -10.59 -7.05
CA GLY A 158 -15.25 -10.72 -6.49
C GLY A 158 -14.12 -10.62 -7.50
N GLY A 159 -14.42 -10.00 -8.67
CA GLY A 159 -13.45 -9.82 -9.74
C GLY A 159 -13.33 -11.02 -10.67
N GLU A 160 -14.25 -12.02 -10.62
CA GLU A 160 -14.32 -13.04 -11.67
C GLU A 160 -14.56 -12.37 -13.05
N THR A 161 -15.31 -11.26 -13.04
CA THR A 161 -15.43 -10.33 -14.16
C THR A 161 -15.38 -8.89 -13.66
N TRP A 162 -14.64 -8.04 -14.38
CA TRP A 162 -14.58 -6.61 -14.16
C TRP A 162 -15.27 -5.90 -15.32
N LYS A 163 -16.06 -4.89 -15.01
CA LYS A 163 -16.60 -3.94 -15.98
C LYS A 163 -15.73 -2.70 -15.94
N THR A 164 -15.35 -2.20 -17.10
CA THR A 164 -14.42 -1.07 -17.23
C THR A 164 -15.08 0.03 -18.04
N GLU A 165 -15.09 1.22 -17.47
CA GLU A 165 -15.67 2.43 -18.05
C GLU A 165 -14.69 3.61 -17.85
N ARG A 166 -15.03 4.75 -18.47
CA ARG A 166 -14.34 6.02 -18.24
C ARG A 166 -15.34 7.02 -17.66
N ILE A 167 -14.91 7.77 -16.67
CA ILE A 167 -15.72 8.86 -16.11
C ILE A 167 -15.61 10.06 -17.06
N GLU A 168 -16.73 10.52 -17.58
CA GLU A 168 -16.79 11.65 -18.49
C GLU A 168 -16.31 12.94 -17.83
N VAL A 169 -15.39 13.63 -18.49
CA VAL A 169 -14.78 14.89 -18.01
C VAL A 169 -15.79 16.02 -17.90
N SER A 170 -16.84 16.03 -18.74
CA SER A 170 -17.95 16.99 -18.66
C SER A 170 -18.65 17.06 -17.30
N GLN A 171 -18.51 16.00 -16.51
CA GLN A 171 -19.04 15.93 -15.14
C GLN A 171 -18.11 16.54 -14.07
N ILE A 172 -16.93 17.09 -14.45
CA ILE A 172 -15.90 17.55 -13.52
C ILE A 172 -16.10 19.02 -13.10
N GLY A 173 -17.11 19.72 -13.62
CA GLY A 173 -17.32 21.15 -13.33
C GLY A 173 -16.31 22.08 -13.99
N LEU A 174 -15.56 21.58 -14.98
CA LEU A 174 -14.68 22.40 -15.82
C LEU A 174 -15.52 23.19 -16.85
N SER A 175 -15.08 24.40 -17.21
CA SER A 175 -15.63 25.10 -18.36
C SER A 175 -15.39 24.31 -19.64
N GLU A 176 -16.20 24.52 -20.69
CA GLU A 176 -16.00 23.85 -21.98
C GLU A 176 -14.57 24.06 -22.53
N GLU A 177 -13.99 25.25 -22.36
CA GLU A 177 -12.62 25.55 -22.78
C GLU A 177 -11.59 24.75 -21.98
N THR A 178 -11.78 24.60 -20.68
CA THR A 178 -10.87 23.85 -19.81
C THR A 178 -11.00 22.34 -20.01
N SER A 179 -12.20 21.85 -20.28
CA SER A 179 -12.45 20.43 -20.57
C SER A 179 -11.80 19.95 -21.87
N LEU A 180 -11.65 20.85 -22.87
CA LEU A 180 -10.88 20.58 -24.09
C LEU A 180 -9.36 20.49 -23.85
N ALA A 181 -8.86 21.16 -22.81
CA ALA A 181 -7.44 21.19 -22.47
C ALA A 181 -7.03 20.03 -21.55
N VAL A 182 -7.96 19.44 -20.79
CA VAL A 182 -7.74 18.35 -19.83
C VAL A 182 -8.72 17.22 -20.13
N PRO A 183 -8.44 16.41 -21.15
CA PRO A 183 -9.38 15.37 -21.61
C PRO A 183 -9.54 14.21 -20.61
N ASP A 184 -8.58 14.02 -19.72
CA ASP A 184 -8.54 12.90 -18.79
C ASP A 184 -7.97 13.31 -17.43
N ILE A 185 -8.43 12.66 -16.38
CA ILE A 185 -7.99 12.86 -15.00
C ILE A 185 -7.43 11.56 -14.43
N ILE A 186 -6.37 11.65 -13.65
CA ILE A 186 -5.92 10.53 -12.83
C ILE A 186 -6.71 10.52 -11.52
N TYR A 187 -7.37 9.39 -11.25
CA TYR A 187 -7.94 9.11 -9.94
C TYR A 187 -6.99 8.22 -9.14
N TYR A 188 -6.48 8.77 -8.03
CA TYR A 188 -5.46 8.12 -7.22
C TYR A 188 -6.02 7.22 -6.13
N SER A 189 -7.22 7.48 -5.65
CA SER A 189 -7.81 6.72 -4.55
C SER A 189 -9.32 6.60 -4.67
N VAL A 190 -9.82 5.41 -4.40
CA VAL A 190 -11.24 5.12 -4.22
C VAL A 190 -11.43 4.40 -2.89
N GLN A 191 -12.50 4.73 -2.16
CA GLN A 191 -12.93 4.01 -0.98
C GLN A 191 -14.44 3.90 -0.93
N PHE A 192 -14.91 2.70 -0.68
CA PHE A 192 -16.30 2.41 -0.36
C PHE A 192 -16.41 2.02 1.13
N VAL A 193 -17.39 2.56 1.83
CA VAL A 193 -17.70 2.21 3.22
C VAL A 193 -18.80 1.15 3.29
N ASP A 194 -19.56 0.99 2.22
CA ASP A 194 -20.52 -0.09 1.98
C ASP A 194 -20.74 -0.25 0.46
N ALA A 195 -21.65 -1.14 0.05
CA ALA A 195 -21.91 -1.41 -1.38
C ALA A 195 -22.57 -0.25 -2.15
N GLN A 196 -22.99 0.82 -1.49
CA GLN A 196 -23.67 1.95 -2.10
C GLN A 196 -22.85 3.24 -2.03
N ASN A 197 -22.17 3.49 -0.91
CA ASN A 197 -21.53 4.76 -0.60
C ASN A 197 -20.02 4.69 -0.76
N GLY A 198 -19.49 5.53 -1.65
CA GLY A 198 -18.07 5.58 -1.95
C GLY A 198 -17.59 6.97 -2.37
N TRP A 199 -16.30 7.20 -2.17
CA TRP A 199 -15.62 8.45 -2.55
C TRP A 199 -14.39 8.14 -3.37
N MET A 200 -14.08 9.04 -4.28
CA MET A 200 -12.93 8.95 -5.15
C MET A 200 -12.25 10.32 -5.24
N VAL A 201 -10.91 10.32 -5.23
CA VAL A 201 -10.11 11.55 -5.32
C VAL A 201 -9.02 11.44 -6.36
N GLY A 202 -8.62 12.59 -6.91
CA GLY A 202 -7.64 12.63 -7.99
C GLY A 202 -7.00 14.00 -8.21
N GLU A 203 -6.57 14.23 -9.44
CA GLU A 203 -5.97 15.49 -9.90
C GLU A 203 -6.93 16.66 -9.75
N TYR A 204 -6.36 17.86 -9.72
CA TYR A 204 -7.10 19.13 -9.65
C TYR A 204 -8.10 19.19 -8.50
N GLY A 205 -7.74 18.63 -7.34
CA GLY A 205 -8.62 18.62 -6.17
C GLY A 205 -9.94 17.88 -6.35
N ASN A 206 -10.04 17.03 -7.39
CA ASN A 206 -11.26 16.28 -7.63
C ASN A 206 -11.61 15.42 -6.43
N ILE A 207 -12.83 15.59 -5.94
CA ILE A 207 -13.49 14.72 -4.98
C ILE A 207 -14.84 14.35 -5.57
N ARG A 208 -15.12 13.06 -5.65
CA ARG A 208 -16.38 12.53 -6.12
C ARG A 208 -17.02 11.63 -5.10
N HIS A 209 -18.33 11.61 -5.08
CA HIS A 209 -19.14 10.76 -4.22
C HIS A 209 -20.18 10.01 -5.02
N THR A 210 -20.44 8.78 -4.62
CA THR A 210 -21.56 7.97 -5.10
C THR A 210 -22.38 7.48 -3.90
N ASN A 211 -23.69 7.33 -4.12
CA ASN A 211 -24.61 6.70 -3.17
C ASN A 211 -25.42 5.56 -3.81
N ASP A 212 -25.01 5.14 -5.02
CA ASP A 212 -25.68 4.11 -5.82
C ASP A 212 -24.74 2.99 -6.29
N GLY A 213 -23.61 2.84 -5.61
CA GLY A 213 -22.61 1.81 -5.91
C GLY A 213 -21.72 2.14 -7.10
N GLY A 214 -21.54 3.43 -7.41
CA GLY A 214 -20.67 3.89 -8.49
C GLY A 214 -21.32 3.97 -9.85
N LYS A 215 -22.65 3.87 -9.94
CA LYS A 215 -23.38 4.07 -11.21
C LYS A 215 -23.41 5.54 -11.61
N THR A 216 -23.50 6.43 -10.62
CA THR A 216 -23.36 7.88 -10.81
C THR A 216 -22.37 8.47 -9.78
N TRP A 217 -21.72 9.57 -10.17
CA TRP A 217 -20.71 10.24 -9.38
C TRP A 217 -20.95 11.75 -9.33
N ASP A 218 -21.24 12.27 -8.14
CA ASP A 218 -21.42 13.70 -7.90
C ASP A 218 -20.08 14.36 -7.55
N SER A 219 -19.84 15.57 -8.02
CA SER A 219 -18.70 16.39 -7.63
C SER A 219 -18.91 16.99 -6.25
N GLN A 220 -17.86 16.97 -5.42
CA GLN A 220 -17.91 17.49 -4.04
C GLN A 220 -16.79 18.52 -3.73
N HIS A 221 -16.04 19.00 -4.70
CA HIS A 221 -14.91 19.93 -4.47
C HIS A 221 -15.31 21.42 -4.40
N ASP A 222 -16.56 21.78 -4.72
CA ASP A 222 -17.01 23.17 -4.82
C ASP A 222 -16.76 23.99 -3.57
N SER A 223 -16.98 23.41 -2.38
CA SER A 223 -16.72 24.08 -1.11
C SER A 223 -15.24 24.42 -0.86
N LEU A 224 -14.33 23.65 -1.46
CA LEU A 224 -12.90 23.94 -1.41
C LEU A 224 -12.53 25.11 -2.33
N LEU A 225 -13.16 25.20 -3.52
CA LEU A 225 -13.03 26.32 -4.43
C LEU A 225 -13.63 27.61 -3.85
N ASP A 226 -14.79 27.51 -3.21
CA ASP A 226 -15.43 28.66 -2.54
C ASP A 226 -14.52 29.24 -1.45
N ALA A 227 -13.92 28.40 -0.63
CA ALA A 227 -12.98 28.82 0.39
C ALA A 227 -11.73 29.56 -0.16
N LEU A 228 -11.28 29.20 -1.38
CA LEU A 228 -10.20 29.92 -2.06
C LEU A 228 -10.64 31.31 -2.54
N SER A 229 -11.84 31.39 -3.09
CA SER A 229 -12.45 32.63 -3.59
C SER A 229 -12.64 33.67 -2.48
N GLU A 230 -13.07 33.24 -1.28
CA GLU A 230 -13.21 34.11 -0.10
C GLU A 230 -11.88 34.74 0.33
N LYS A 231 -10.75 34.08 0.06
CA LYS A 231 -9.40 34.61 0.30
C LYS A 231 -8.83 35.43 -0.86
N GLY A 232 -9.63 35.76 -1.89
CA GLY A 232 -9.22 36.52 -3.07
C GLY A 232 -8.52 35.68 -4.16
N GLY A 233 -8.59 34.35 -4.05
CA GLY A 233 -8.09 33.44 -5.07
C GLY A 233 -9.08 33.28 -6.25
N ASN A 234 -8.61 32.68 -7.34
CA ASN A 234 -9.45 32.34 -8.48
C ASN A 234 -10.24 31.06 -8.19
N LYS A 235 -11.51 31.01 -8.63
CA LYS A 235 -12.35 29.77 -8.63
C LYS A 235 -11.98 28.80 -9.78
N ASP A 236 -10.72 28.65 -10.06
CA ASP A 236 -10.24 27.73 -11.06
C ASP A 236 -9.83 26.41 -10.42
N VAL A 237 -10.51 25.33 -10.77
CA VAL A 237 -10.21 23.99 -10.28
C VAL A 237 -8.75 23.58 -10.54
N MET A 238 -8.15 24.09 -11.64
CA MET A 238 -6.74 23.87 -11.99
C MET A 238 -5.77 24.40 -10.93
N THR A 239 -6.22 25.26 -10.03
CA THR A 239 -5.40 25.79 -8.91
C THR A 239 -5.40 24.85 -7.69
N LEU A 240 -6.25 23.83 -7.68
CA LEU A 240 -6.27 22.83 -6.62
C LEU A 240 -5.18 21.78 -6.88
N GLY A 241 -4.41 21.48 -5.86
CA GLY A 241 -3.46 20.36 -5.87
C GLY A 241 -4.19 19.01 -5.91
N ALA A 242 -3.51 17.97 -6.39
CA ALA A 242 -4.06 16.62 -6.39
C ALA A 242 -4.26 16.09 -4.97
N PHE A 243 -5.36 15.36 -4.75
CA PHE A 243 -5.52 14.48 -3.61
C PHE A 243 -5.07 13.06 -3.97
N PHE A 244 -4.21 12.47 -3.14
CA PHE A 244 -3.65 11.15 -3.39
C PHE A 244 -4.36 10.04 -2.62
N ARG A 245 -5.00 10.37 -1.49
CA ARG A 245 -5.76 9.40 -0.70
C ARG A 245 -6.95 10.05 -0.03
N VAL A 246 -8.06 9.30 0.00
CA VAL A 246 -9.25 9.63 0.79
C VAL A 246 -9.52 8.52 1.79
N ARG A 247 -9.91 8.90 3.01
CA ARG A 247 -10.30 7.97 4.06
C ARG A 247 -11.55 8.45 4.76
N PHE A 248 -12.59 7.62 4.71
CA PHE A 248 -13.80 7.76 5.49
C PHE A 248 -13.81 6.72 6.61
N THR A 249 -14.13 7.13 7.81
CA THR A 249 -14.31 6.23 8.97
C THR A 249 -15.74 5.72 9.07
N ASP A 250 -16.67 6.48 8.51
CA ASP A 250 -18.09 6.19 8.36
C ASP A 250 -18.67 6.95 7.16
N LYS A 251 -19.99 7.06 7.03
CA LYS A 251 -20.63 7.80 5.91
C LYS A 251 -20.53 9.32 6.00
N GLU A 252 -20.16 9.87 7.14
CA GLU A 252 -20.16 11.31 7.40
C GLU A 252 -18.75 11.89 7.54
N HIS A 253 -17.84 11.16 8.19
CA HIS A 253 -16.50 11.66 8.54
C HIS A 253 -15.43 11.18 7.58
N GLY A 254 -14.81 12.12 6.89
CA GLY A 254 -13.77 11.84 5.91
C GLY A 254 -12.62 12.84 5.91
N VAL A 255 -11.45 12.34 5.48
CA VAL A 255 -10.22 13.12 5.30
C VAL A 255 -9.62 12.80 3.94
N ALA A 256 -9.20 13.83 3.21
CA ALA A 256 -8.44 13.73 1.99
C ALA A 256 -7.06 14.36 2.17
N VAL A 257 -6.00 13.68 1.73
CA VAL A 257 -4.62 14.16 1.80
C VAL A 257 -3.97 14.14 0.42
N GLY A 258 -3.00 15.03 0.21
CA GLY A 258 -2.45 15.16 -1.14
C GLY A 258 -1.18 16.00 -1.28
N ALA A 259 -1.07 16.65 -2.42
CA ALA A 259 0.07 17.43 -2.84
C ALA A 259 0.36 18.59 -1.89
N GLY A 260 1.65 18.84 -1.62
CA GLY A 260 2.10 20.01 -0.86
C GLY A 260 1.59 20.08 0.58
N GLY A 261 1.29 18.94 1.24
CA GLY A 261 0.71 18.92 2.58
C GLY A 261 -0.77 19.33 2.61
N SER A 262 -1.47 19.18 1.49
CA SER A 262 -2.91 19.44 1.44
C SER A 262 -3.66 18.43 2.29
N VAL A 263 -4.50 18.94 3.20
CA VAL A 263 -5.40 18.19 4.07
C VAL A 263 -6.77 18.85 4.05
N ALA A 264 -7.79 18.12 3.67
CA ALA A 264 -9.19 18.53 3.73
C ALA A 264 -10.02 17.53 4.52
N VAL A 265 -10.99 18.01 5.30
CA VAL A 265 -11.87 17.17 6.12
C VAL A 265 -13.34 17.47 5.84
N THR A 266 -14.17 16.48 6.10
CA THR A 266 -15.63 16.60 6.08
C THR A 266 -16.23 15.88 7.27
N ASP A 267 -17.38 16.37 7.74
CA ASP A 267 -18.20 15.79 8.83
C ASP A 267 -19.67 15.58 8.40
N ASN A 268 -19.93 15.61 7.09
CA ASN A 268 -21.28 15.49 6.53
C ASN A 268 -21.30 14.74 5.18
N GLY A 269 -20.42 13.74 5.04
CA GLY A 269 -20.38 12.88 3.86
C GLY A 269 -19.83 13.58 2.61
N GLY A 270 -19.04 14.65 2.79
CA GLY A 270 -18.46 15.41 1.70
C GLY A 270 -19.39 16.46 1.09
N LYS A 271 -20.60 16.67 1.64
CA LYS A 271 -21.47 17.79 1.21
C LYS A 271 -20.78 19.14 1.39
N LYS A 272 -19.89 19.21 2.39
CA LYS A 272 -18.98 20.33 2.59
C LYS A 272 -17.62 19.81 3.06
N TRP A 273 -16.60 20.15 2.29
CA TRP A 273 -15.21 19.97 2.66
C TRP A 273 -14.61 21.29 3.16
N ARG A 274 -13.72 21.23 4.13
CA ARG A 274 -12.96 22.39 4.58
C ARG A 274 -11.47 22.09 4.64
N TRP A 275 -10.66 23.06 4.27
CA TRP A 275 -9.23 22.98 4.39
C TRP A 275 -8.77 22.97 5.84
N ILE A 276 -7.92 22.01 6.20
CA ILE A 276 -7.11 22.02 7.42
C ILE A 276 -5.74 22.61 7.10
N SER A 277 -5.12 22.15 6.04
CA SER A 277 -3.87 22.68 5.50
C SER A 277 -3.93 22.66 3.98
N ARG A 278 -3.32 23.68 3.40
CA ARG A 278 -3.12 23.75 1.96
C ARG A 278 -1.71 24.23 1.71
N GLU A 279 -0.92 23.45 0.95
CA GLU A 279 0.43 23.84 0.52
C GLU A 279 1.35 24.31 1.68
N GLY A 280 1.18 23.72 2.89
CA GLY A 280 1.97 24.05 4.07
C GLY A 280 1.56 25.35 4.77
N GLU A 281 0.34 25.87 4.52
CA GLU A 281 -0.19 27.06 5.23
C GLU A 281 -0.27 26.83 6.76
N LYS A 282 -0.42 25.57 7.19
CA LYS A 282 -0.43 25.21 8.61
C LYS A 282 0.95 24.73 9.05
N ALA A 283 1.50 25.33 10.09
CA ALA A 283 2.89 25.09 10.53
C ALA A 283 3.18 23.64 10.95
N ASP A 284 2.18 22.90 11.39
CA ASP A 284 2.28 21.50 11.82
C ASP A 284 2.10 20.49 10.66
N VAL A 285 1.72 20.96 9.47
CA VAL A 285 1.67 20.17 8.24
C VAL A 285 2.65 20.72 7.23
N PRO A 286 3.84 20.14 7.08
CA PRO A 286 4.86 20.64 6.14
C PRO A 286 4.38 20.64 4.69
N ASN A 287 4.90 21.58 3.87
CA ASN A 287 4.67 21.59 2.42
C ASN A 287 5.43 20.44 1.74
N LEU A 288 4.97 19.22 2.00
CA LEU A 288 5.47 17.97 1.44
C LEU A 288 4.27 17.09 1.08
N HIS A 289 4.42 16.24 0.05
CA HIS A 289 3.33 15.37 -0.36
C HIS A 289 2.95 14.36 0.73
N LEU A 290 1.66 14.24 1.00
CA LEU A 290 1.06 13.19 1.82
C LEU A 290 0.44 12.13 0.89
N TYR A 291 0.99 10.92 0.91
CA TYR A 291 0.61 9.85 -0.02
C TYR A 291 -0.49 8.95 0.51
N ASN A 292 -0.55 8.76 1.81
CA ASN A 292 -1.52 7.85 2.41
C ASN A 292 -2.05 8.38 3.75
N ILE A 293 -3.23 7.90 4.13
CA ILE A 293 -3.87 8.17 5.42
C ILE A 293 -4.69 6.96 5.85
N ILE A 294 -4.64 6.63 7.13
CA ILE A 294 -5.40 5.54 7.72
C ILE A 294 -5.88 5.91 9.12
N ALA A 295 -7.00 5.32 9.56
CA ALA A 295 -7.45 5.33 10.94
C ALA A 295 -7.04 3.99 11.59
N PRO A 296 -6.13 3.99 12.61
CA PRO A 296 -5.73 2.78 13.31
C PRO A 296 -6.84 2.13 14.14
N GLY A 297 -7.84 2.91 14.51
CA GLY A 297 -8.99 2.53 15.33
C GLY A 297 -10.17 3.45 15.08
N GLN A 298 -11.14 3.44 16.00
CA GLN A 298 -12.34 4.27 15.93
C GLN A 298 -12.32 5.44 16.95
N ASP A 299 -11.14 5.78 17.45
CA ASP A 299 -10.93 6.81 18.48
C ASP A 299 -10.66 8.22 17.90
N GLY A 300 -10.88 8.41 16.60
CA GLY A 300 -10.60 9.66 15.89
C GLY A 300 -9.12 9.84 15.53
N ARG A 301 -8.27 8.86 15.84
CA ARG A 301 -6.86 8.90 15.45
C ARG A 301 -6.69 8.65 13.95
N LEU A 302 -5.81 9.44 13.34
CA LEU A 302 -5.39 9.29 11.95
C LEU A 302 -3.87 9.28 11.88
N VAL A 303 -3.32 8.51 10.96
CA VAL A 303 -1.88 8.49 10.65
C VAL A 303 -1.73 8.74 9.16
N ALA A 304 -0.99 9.79 8.79
CA ALA A 304 -0.67 10.14 7.41
C ALA A 304 0.81 9.92 7.13
N THR A 305 1.13 9.50 5.92
CA THR A 305 2.50 9.22 5.47
C THR A 305 2.83 9.96 4.19
N GLY A 306 4.10 10.24 3.96
CA GLY A 306 4.47 11.06 2.80
C GLY A 306 5.94 11.03 2.42
N THR A 307 6.37 12.13 1.80
CA THR A 307 7.72 12.35 1.31
C THR A 307 8.74 12.41 2.46
N ASN A 308 9.98 12.01 2.19
CA ASN A 308 11.14 12.13 3.10
C ASN A 308 10.95 11.43 4.46
N GLY A 309 10.26 10.31 4.49
CA GLY A 309 10.03 9.57 5.72
C GLY A 309 9.00 10.22 6.64
N MET A 310 8.23 11.19 6.16
CA MET A 310 7.24 11.91 6.95
C MET A 310 6.12 10.97 7.40
N VAL A 311 5.86 11.02 8.70
CA VAL A 311 4.69 10.39 9.33
C VAL A 311 4.09 11.40 10.30
N LEU A 312 2.81 11.70 10.11
CA LEU A 312 2.03 12.63 10.95
C LEU A 312 0.91 11.86 11.65
N VAL A 313 0.62 12.23 12.88
CA VAL A 313 -0.48 11.67 13.68
C VAL A 313 -1.42 12.78 14.07
N SER A 314 -2.71 12.55 13.88
CA SER A 314 -3.80 13.34 14.45
C SER A 314 -4.55 12.50 15.47
N THR A 315 -5.04 13.12 16.55
CA THR A 315 -5.90 12.49 17.58
C THR A 315 -7.29 13.12 17.68
N ASP A 316 -7.61 14.00 16.73
CA ASP A 316 -8.83 14.81 16.72
C ASP A 316 -9.50 14.82 15.32
N SER A 317 -9.49 13.67 14.66
CA SER A 317 -10.13 13.48 13.34
C SER A 317 -9.55 14.38 12.23
N GLY A 318 -8.25 14.70 12.32
CA GLY A 318 -7.54 15.45 11.30
C GLY A 318 -7.53 16.97 11.49
N ALA A 319 -8.01 17.49 12.62
CA ALA A 319 -7.97 18.92 12.89
C ALA A 319 -6.56 19.43 13.19
N ASP A 320 -5.80 18.72 14.02
CA ASP A 320 -4.41 19.01 14.35
C ASP A 320 -3.49 17.81 14.09
N TRP A 321 -2.24 18.08 13.73
CA TRP A 321 -1.27 17.09 13.33
C TRP A 321 0.05 17.24 14.09
N GLN A 322 0.66 16.12 14.47
CA GLN A 322 1.96 16.08 15.12
C GLN A 322 2.88 15.08 14.42
N PRO A 323 4.17 15.35 14.28
CA PRO A 323 5.11 14.38 13.77
C PRO A 323 5.20 13.15 14.66
N ALA A 324 5.10 11.95 14.08
CA ALA A 324 5.43 10.71 14.76
C ALA A 324 6.93 10.59 15.00
N LYS A 325 7.32 9.78 15.98
CA LYS A 325 8.75 9.46 16.20
C LYS A 325 9.17 8.40 15.19
N VAL A 326 9.93 8.82 14.16
CA VAL A 326 10.48 7.94 13.12
C VAL A 326 12.00 7.83 13.30
N PRO A 327 12.62 6.65 13.07
CA PRO A 327 14.07 6.50 13.16
C PRO A 327 14.80 7.46 12.22
N GLY A 328 15.92 8.00 12.65
CA GLY A 328 16.77 8.84 11.79
C GLY A 328 17.27 8.06 10.56
N GLY A 329 17.44 8.77 9.43
CA GLY A 329 17.95 8.16 8.19
C GLY A 329 16.90 7.63 7.22
N VAL A 330 15.62 7.74 7.53
CA VAL A 330 14.55 7.40 6.60
C VAL A 330 14.30 8.58 5.64
N PHE A 331 15.11 8.66 4.59
CA PHE A 331 15.03 9.71 3.56
C PHE A 331 14.44 9.14 2.26
N THR A 332 13.21 8.65 2.33
CA THR A 332 12.48 8.13 1.18
C THR A 332 10.99 8.40 1.33
N TRP A 333 10.23 8.16 0.27
CA TRP A 333 8.78 8.19 0.36
C TRP A 333 8.25 6.98 1.14
N ILE A 334 7.22 7.20 1.93
CA ILE A 334 6.43 6.17 2.60
C ILE A 334 5.02 6.24 2.04
N ASN A 335 4.56 5.16 1.41
CA ASN A 335 3.25 5.13 0.76
C ASN A 335 2.29 4.13 1.43
N GLY A 336 2.76 2.94 1.79
CA GLY A 336 1.91 1.93 2.41
C GLY A 336 1.87 2.05 3.93
N ILE A 337 0.68 1.92 4.51
CA ILE A 337 0.46 1.88 5.95
C ILE A 337 -0.73 0.99 6.28
N ALA A 338 -0.57 0.10 7.25
CA ALA A 338 -1.64 -0.72 7.78
C ALA A 338 -1.48 -0.95 9.28
N PHE A 339 -2.61 -1.16 9.97
CA PHE A 339 -2.64 -1.51 11.39
C PHE A 339 -3.46 -2.79 11.61
N ALA A 340 -2.97 -3.63 12.52
CA ALA A 340 -3.75 -4.70 13.12
C ALA A 340 -4.71 -4.14 14.18
N ASN A 341 -5.70 -4.93 14.57
CA ASN A 341 -6.74 -4.52 15.53
C ASN A 341 -6.17 -4.22 16.93
N ASP A 342 -4.98 -4.72 17.26
CA ASP A 342 -4.28 -4.47 18.53
C ASP A 342 -3.41 -3.20 18.49
N GLY A 343 -3.47 -2.41 17.40
CA GLY A 343 -2.72 -1.18 17.21
C GLY A 343 -1.29 -1.37 16.71
N LYS A 344 -0.87 -2.59 16.43
CA LYS A 344 0.43 -2.82 15.78
C LYS A 344 0.38 -2.41 14.32
N GLY A 345 1.36 -1.64 13.90
CA GLY A 345 1.41 -1.02 12.58
C GLY A 345 2.61 -1.44 11.75
N VAL A 346 2.43 -1.46 10.44
CA VAL A 346 3.47 -1.65 9.43
C VAL A 346 3.43 -0.49 8.45
N LEU A 347 4.58 0.13 8.20
CA LEU A 347 4.82 1.09 7.13
C LEU A 347 5.75 0.51 6.09
N VAL A 348 5.49 0.82 4.82
CA VAL A 348 6.37 0.43 3.71
C VAL A 348 6.61 1.60 2.76
N GLY A 349 7.76 1.56 2.06
CA GLY A 349 8.11 2.62 1.13
C GLY A 349 9.24 2.27 0.18
N GLY A 350 9.87 3.32 -0.34
CA GLY A 350 11.04 3.21 -1.21
C GLY A 350 12.26 2.69 -0.45
N ARG A 351 13.27 2.24 -1.20
CA ARG A 351 14.54 1.74 -0.69
C ARG A 351 14.40 0.55 0.29
N GLY A 352 13.34 -0.26 0.12
CA GLY A 352 13.07 -1.42 0.97
C GLY A 352 12.71 -1.06 2.40
N VAL A 353 12.32 0.17 2.68
CA VAL A 353 11.94 0.59 4.04
C VAL A 353 10.70 -0.16 4.49
N ILE A 354 10.83 -0.83 5.64
CA ILE A 354 9.73 -1.36 6.44
C ILE A 354 9.92 -0.87 7.88
N LEU A 355 8.92 -0.20 8.42
CA LEU A 355 8.89 0.27 9.80
C LEU A 355 7.74 -0.38 10.54
N LEU A 356 7.94 -0.61 11.84
CA LEU A 356 6.98 -1.26 12.73
C LEU A 356 6.61 -0.32 13.86
N SER A 357 5.33 -0.30 14.24
CA SER A 357 4.80 0.43 15.39
C SER A 357 4.10 -0.53 16.35
N ASP A 358 4.25 -0.29 17.64
CA ASP A 358 3.57 -1.02 18.71
C ASP A 358 2.58 -0.12 19.50
N ASP A 359 2.40 1.16 19.07
CA ASP A 359 1.67 2.22 19.79
C ASP A 359 0.69 3.00 18.90
N ALA A 360 0.08 2.31 17.93
CA ALA A 360 -0.87 2.88 16.98
C ALA A 360 -0.32 4.09 16.22
N GLY A 361 0.96 4.01 15.82
CA GLY A 361 1.60 4.95 14.92
C GLY A 361 2.28 6.15 15.56
N GLN A 362 2.33 6.26 16.88
CA GLN A 362 3.02 7.36 17.56
C GLN A 362 4.54 7.26 17.43
N SER A 363 5.06 6.04 17.46
CA SER A 363 6.48 5.77 17.24
C SER A 363 6.68 4.58 16.31
N TRP A 364 7.80 4.63 15.58
CA TRP A 364 8.19 3.63 14.60
C TRP A 364 9.63 3.17 14.81
N ARG A 365 9.90 1.92 14.54
CA ARG A 365 11.24 1.33 14.56
C ARG A 365 11.54 0.62 13.26
N THR A 366 12.80 0.54 12.89
CA THR A 366 13.23 -0.25 11.72
C THR A 366 13.06 -1.74 11.98
N LEU A 367 12.89 -2.50 10.91
CA LEU A 367 12.97 -3.94 10.95
C LEU A 367 14.36 -4.38 11.43
N SER A 368 14.44 -5.35 12.36
CA SER A 368 15.71 -5.84 12.91
C SER A 368 16.64 -6.31 11.77
N GLY A 369 17.85 -5.73 11.73
CA GLY A 369 18.87 -6.05 10.71
C GLY A 369 18.79 -5.21 9.43
N GLN A 370 17.83 -4.34 9.24
CA GLN A 370 17.92 -3.28 8.22
C GLN A 370 18.95 -2.24 8.68
N LYS A 371 20.05 -2.12 7.92
CA LYS A 371 20.98 -0.99 8.09
C LYS A 371 20.36 0.21 7.39
N GLY A 372 20.13 1.29 8.14
CA GLY A 372 19.62 2.57 7.67
C GLY A 372 20.44 3.21 6.53
#